data_c120733844182f972d1211961e2c5eb3
#
_entry.id   c120733844182f972d1211961e2c5eb3
#
_cell.length_a   1.000
_cell.length_b   1.000
_cell.length_c   1.000
_cell.angle_alpha   90.00
_cell.angle_beta   90.00
_cell.angle_gamma   90.00
#
_symmetry.space_group_name_H-M   'P 1'
#
loop_
_entity.id
_entity.type
_entity.pdbx_description
1 polymer ?
#
loop_
_entity_poly.entity_id
_entity_poly.type
_entity_poly.pdbx_seq_one_letter_code
_entity_poly.pdbx_strand_id
1 'polypeptide(L)'
;MSGNQLCCQRHEEMEVTEEGRRQVEEQVEQLLAGQGSEVSGCDVGLDQSKPATLRKNVTYIVCGVIFNDKEEVLMVQEAKQDCYKLWYLPAGRVEVGESLGEALRREVRQHTHTRAHAHTHTRTHTCVEAVCLQVKEEAGFDCEPITLLLIQEQGPQWIRFIFLARVTGGNIKSLPAADQESLQASWWDRQSVLPLRGRDILRLIDCGLKYRQDPWHPVTLPVDLSCRHVLQRLVLVFTNSDEQIWILLLKAPGLHLPTAAAVKTHAVTWAANMVVQEAMPSAYHDHDVNTLGVFSLQHNGRQHGKTDGVCFNTLVALVPDRVQRNEDGEKVAFIPAGQPPPVENPRYVWLEVRKPTLREKLLEKTKNTSILPLHSLY
;
A
#
# COMPACT_ATOMS: atom_id res chain seq x y z
N MET A 1 21.74 -53.62 -30.87
CA MET A 1 22.63 -52.87 -30.01
C MET A 1 22.41 -51.38 -30.35
N SER A 2 21.61 -50.70 -29.59
CA SER A 2 21.51 -49.26 -29.68
C SER A 2 21.17 -48.74 -28.27
N GLY A 3 22.19 -48.17 -27.66
CA GLY A 3 22.11 -47.66 -26.31
C GLY A 3 21.32 -46.35 -26.28
N ASN A 4 20.28 -46.33 -25.50
CA ASN A 4 19.60 -45.12 -25.07
C ASN A 4 20.49 -44.41 -24.03
N GLN A 5 21.16 -43.34 -24.46
CA GLN A 5 21.78 -42.35 -23.56
C GLN A 5 20.68 -41.47 -23.01
N LEU A 6 20.22 -41.76 -21.80
CA LEU A 6 19.44 -40.80 -20.98
C LEU A 6 20.36 -39.64 -20.62
N CYS A 7 20.12 -38.53 -21.28
CA CYS A 7 20.71 -37.24 -20.91
C CYS A 7 20.07 -36.77 -19.59
N CYS A 8 20.68 -37.09 -18.46
CA CYS A 8 20.40 -36.46 -17.20
C CYS A 8 20.84 -34.97 -17.28
N GLN A 9 19.91 -34.09 -17.62
CA GLN A 9 20.13 -32.66 -17.37
C GLN A 9 20.23 -32.48 -15.86
N ARG A 10 21.44 -32.30 -15.36
CA ARG A 10 21.68 -31.75 -14.04
C ARG A 10 21.10 -30.35 -14.06
N HIS A 11 20.02 -30.11 -13.30
CA HIS A 11 19.66 -28.76 -12.88
C HIS A 11 20.81 -28.26 -12.02
N GLU A 12 21.63 -27.37 -12.57
CA GLU A 12 22.58 -26.58 -11.78
C GLU A 12 21.76 -25.82 -10.77
N GLU A 13 21.86 -26.19 -9.51
CA GLU A 13 21.39 -25.34 -8.40
C GLU A 13 22.17 -24.03 -8.49
N MET A 14 21.48 -22.98 -8.94
CA MET A 14 22.06 -21.66 -9.01
C MET A 14 22.30 -21.18 -7.56
N GLU A 15 23.52 -21.37 -7.07
CA GLU A 15 23.94 -20.83 -5.76
C GLU A 15 23.73 -19.32 -5.74
N VAL A 16 23.17 -18.84 -4.65
CA VAL A 16 23.02 -17.39 -4.43
C VAL A 16 24.41 -16.78 -4.31
N THR A 17 24.82 -16.00 -5.31
CA THR A 17 26.10 -15.32 -5.31
C THR A 17 26.12 -14.18 -4.25
N GLU A 18 27.29 -13.86 -3.72
CA GLU A 18 27.45 -12.73 -2.77
C GLU A 18 27.03 -11.39 -3.40
N GLU A 19 27.24 -11.22 -4.71
CA GLU A 19 26.76 -10.05 -5.45
C GLU A 19 25.24 -9.99 -5.50
N GLY A 20 24.56 -11.10 -5.81
CA GLY A 20 23.09 -11.19 -5.81
C GLY A 20 22.50 -10.93 -4.42
N ARG A 21 23.15 -11.43 -3.37
CA ARG A 21 22.81 -11.15 -1.98
C ARG A 21 22.85 -9.65 -1.69
N ARG A 22 23.96 -9.00 -2.02
CA ARG A 22 24.17 -7.57 -1.79
C ARG A 22 23.10 -6.74 -2.52
N GLN A 23 22.80 -7.04 -3.78
CA GLN A 23 21.78 -6.35 -4.56
C GLN A 23 20.39 -6.44 -3.93
N VAL A 24 20.01 -7.62 -3.41
CA VAL A 24 18.73 -7.80 -2.73
C VAL A 24 18.69 -7.04 -1.40
N GLU A 25 19.75 -7.13 -0.59
CA GLU A 25 19.80 -6.40 0.68
C GLU A 25 19.73 -4.88 0.46
N GLU A 26 20.39 -4.35 -0.58
CA GLU A 26 20.30 -2.94 -0.98
C GLU A 26 18.86 -2.58 -1.44
N GLN A 27 18.21 -3.43 -2.23
CA GLN A 27 16.83 -3.22 -2.65
C GLN A 27 15.88 -3.17 -1.45
N VAL A 28 16.03 -4.07 -0.49
CA VAL A 28 15.22 -4.07 0.73
C VAL A 28 15.45 -2.81 1.55
N GLU A 29 16.70 -2.33 1.66
CA GLU A 29 17.00 -1.06 2.34
C GLU A 29 16.35 0.16 1.66
N GLN A 30 16.33 0.18 0.31
CA GLN A 30 15.65 1.24 -0.45
C GLN A 30 14.14 1.23 -0.16
N LEU A 31 13.51 0.05 -0.14
CA LEU A 31 12.09 -0.08 0.20
C LEU A 31 11.80 0.36 1.64
N LEU A 32 12.65 -0.03 2.60
CA LEU A 32 12.57 0.43 3.99
C LEU A 32 12.72 1.94 4.14
N ALA A 33 13.47 2.58 3.24
CA ALA A 33 13.62 4.04 3.16
C ALA A 33 12.45 4.73 2.43
N GLY A 34 11.36 4.02 2.12
CA GLY A 34 10.19 4.57 1.43
C GLY A 34 10.36 4.76 -0.07
N GLN A 35 11.45 4.26 -0.65
CA GLN A 35 11.70 4.32 -2.09
C GLN A 35 10.93 3.23 -2.82
N GLY A 36 10.71 3.43 -4.11
CA GLY A 36 10.15 2.42 -5.01
C GLY A 36 11.24 1.74 -5.83
N SER A 37 10.84 0.70 -6.54
CA SER A 37 11.67 0.03 -7.55
C SER A 37 10.81 -0.31 -8.76
N GLU A 38 11.33 -0.20 -9.97
CA GLU A 38 10.58 -0.55 -11.17
C GLU A 38 9.96 -1.94 -11.09
N VAL A 39 8.76 -2.08 -11.66
CA VAL A 39 8.05 -3.34 -11.76
C VAL A 39 8.10 -3.79 -13.21
N SER A 40 9.04 -4.66 -13.53
CA SER A 40 9.22 -5.21 -14.89
C SER A 40 8.24 -6.33 -15.22
N GLY A 41 7.62 -6.96 -14.22
CA GLY A 41 6.72 -8.10 -14.39
C GLY A 41 5.92 -8.39 -13.13
N CYS A 42 5.16 -9.48 -13.19
CA CYS A 42 4.44 -10.05 -12.05
C CYS A 42 4.67 -11.56 -12.07
N ASP A 43 5.09 -12.11 -10.95
CA ASP A 43 5.54 -13.50 -10.87
C ASP A 43 4.38 -14.49 -10.63
N VAL A 44 3.36 -14.03 -9.86
CA VAL A 44 2.26 -14.87 -9.39
C VAL A 44 0.91 -14.19 -9.61
N GLY A 45 -0.11 -14.94 -10.04
CA GLY A 45 -1.50 -14.50 -10.10
C GLY A 45 -1.85 -13.58 -11.27
N LEU A 46 -0.98 -13.41 -12.26
CA LEU A 46 -1.23 -12.52 -13.41
C LEU A 46 -2.36 -13.04 -14.30
N ASP A 47 -2.54 -14.35 -14.42
CA ASP A 47 -3.63 -15.02 -15.14
C ASP A 47 -5.02 -14.75 -14.51
N GLN A 48 -5.06 -14.51 -13.22
CA GLN A 48 -6.27 -14.18 -12.44
C GLN A 48 -6.50 -12.68 -12.26
N SER A 49 -5.62 -11.84 -12.78
CA SER A 49 -5.64 -10.40 -12.65
C SER A 49 -5.85 -9.72 -14.01
N LYS A 50 -6.47 -8.55 -13.99
CA LYS A 50 -6.60 -7.68 -15.16
C LYS A 50 -5.79 -6.41 -14.94
N PRO A 51 -5.25 -5.81 -16.03
CA PRO A 51 -4.66 -4.47 -15.94
C PRO A 51 -5.64 -3.51 -15.27
N ALA A 52 -5.14 -2.76 -14.31
CA ALA A 52 -5.92 -1.74 -13.63
C ALA A 52 -6.35 -0.68 -14.65
N THR A 53 -7.62 -0.32 -14.60
CA THR A 53 -8.18 0.73 -15.44
C THR A 53 -9.17 1.52 -14.60
N LEU A 54 -8.82 2.75 -14.26
CA LEU A 54 -9.66 3.66 -13.47
C LEU A 54 -11.05 3.78 -14.09
N ARG A 55 -12.08 3.83 -13.24
CA ARG A 55 -13.51 3.86 -13.61
C ARG A 55 -14.04 2.63 -14.36
N LYS A 56 -13.21 1.62 -14.64
CA LYS A 56 -13.66 0.34 -15.24
C LYS A 56 -13.60 -0.81 -14.25
N ASN A 57 -12.43 -1.06 -13.67
CA ASN A 57 -12.22 -2.19 -12.77
C ASN A 57 -11.50 -1.82 -11.48
N VAL A 58 -11.04 -0.57 -11.34
CA VAL A 58 -10.47 -0.04 -10.09
C VAL A 58 -11.05 1.33 -9.79
N THR A 59 -11.26 1.60 -8.51
CA THR A 59 -11.64 2.90 -7.96
C THR A 59 -10.67 3.26 -6.85
N TYR A 60 -9.96 4.34 -7.01
CA TYR A 60 -9.11 4.91 -5.97
C TYR A 60 -9.78 6.11 -5.35
N ILE A 61 -9.71 6.21 -4.04
CA ILE A 61 -10.23 7.32 -3.25
C ILE A 61 -9.07 7.88 -2.44
N VAL A 62 -8.94 9.19 -2.43
CA VAL A 62 -8.06 9.90 -1.49
C VAL A 62 -8.91 10.57 -0.44
N CYS A 63 -8.42 10.57 0.80
CA CYS A 63 -9.11 11.16 1.94
C CYS A 63 -8.09 11.93 2.79
N GLY A 64 -8.42 13.18 3.15
CA GLY A 64 -7.57 14.05 3.96
C GLY A 64 -8.05 14.15 5.41
N VAL A 65 -7.16 13.88 6.36
CA VAL A 65 -7.34 14.19 7.78
C VAL A 65 -6.50 15.43 8.07
N ILE A 66 -7.15 16.53 8.41
CA ILE A 66 -6.52 17.84 8.55
C ILE A 66 -6.96 18.47 9.87
N PHE A 67 -5.99 18.94 10.64
CA PHE A 67 -6.22 19.60 11.92
C PHE A 67 -5.73 21.04 11.88
N ASN A 68 -6.44 21.92 12.59
CA ASN A 68 -5.95 23.25 12.90
C ASN A 68 -5.09 23.25 14.19
N ASP A 69 -4.66 24.45 14.61
CA ASP A 69 -3.85 24.64 15.83
C ASP A 69 -4.60 24.29 17.13
N LYS A 70 -5.94 24.26 17.09
CA LYS A 70 -6.80 23.86 18.22
C LYS A 70 -7.12 22.37 18.23
N GLU A 71 -6.50 21.57 17.33
CA GLU A 71 -6.81 20.17 17.11
C GLU A 71 -8.25 19.87 16.64
N GLU A 72 -8.96 20.89 16.14
CA GLU A 72 -10.22 20.70 15.46
C GLU A 72 -9.97 20.11 14.07
N VAL A 73 -10.84 19.20 13.61
CA VAL A 73 -10.69 18.53 12.32
C VAL A 73 -11.51 19.22 11.23
N LEU A 74 -10.94 19.35 10.04
CA LEU A 74 -11.63 19.91 8.88
C LEU A 74 -12.68 18.93 8.38
N MET A 75 -13.93 19.41 8.31
CA MET A 75 -15.08 18.66 7.83
C MET A 75 -15.73 19.38 6.67
N VAL A 76 -16.32 18.62 5.76
CA VAL A 76 -17.06 19.09 4.59
C VAL A 76 -18.50 18.63 4.67
N GLN A 77 -19.44 19.51 4.37
CA GLN A 77 -20.86 19.18 4.28
C GLN A 77 -21.23 18.81 2.85
N GLU A 78 -21.71 17.58 2.65
CA GLU A 78 -22.03 17.03 1.34
C GLU A 78 -23.24 17.71 0.67
N ALA A 79 -23.10 17.95 -0.65
CA ALA A 79 -24.21 18.45 -1.48
C ALA A 79 -24.93 17.33 -2.22
N LYS A 80 -24.34 16.13 -2.31
CA LYS A 80 -24.90 14.97 -3.04
C LYS A 80 -26.19 14.47 -2.42
N GLN A 81 -27.17 14.08 -3.23
CA GLN A 81 -28.53 13.74 -2.77
C GLN A 81 -28.59 12.57 -1.78
N ASP A 82 -27.73 11.56 -1.94
CA ASP A 82 -27.65 10.37 -1.10
C ASP A 82 -27.08 10.63 0.31
N CYS A 83 -26.38 11.73 0.47
CA CYS A 83 -25.77 12.14 1.75
C CYS A 83 -25.93 13.66 2.03
N TYR A 84 -27.00 14.26 1.50
CA TYR A 84 -27.23 15.69 1.57
C TYR A 84 -27.22 16.23 3.01
N LYS A 85 -26.41 17.28 3.22
CA LYS A 85 -26.17 17.93 4.52
C LYS A 85 -25.45 17.07 5.58
N LEU A 86 -25.04 15.87 5.26
CA LEU A 86 -24.20 15.08 6.15
C LEU A 86 -22.73 15.55 6.05
N TRP A 87 -22.01 15.36 7.13
CA TRP A 87 -20.61 15.77 7.22
C TRP A 87 -19.66 14.60 7.06
N TYR A 88 -18.57 14.84 6.35
CA TYR A 88 -17.51 13.88 6.12
C TYR A 88 -16.13 14.56 6.08
N LEU A 89 -15.06 13.77 6.05
CA LEU A 89 -13.71 14.27 5.76
C LEU A 89 -13.62 14.65 4.28
N PRO A 90 -12.77 15.64 3.90
CA PRO A 90 -12.47 15.90 2.51
C PRO A 90 -12.03 14.62 1.80
N ALA A 91 -12.77 14.15 0.82
CA ALA A 91 -12.50 12.88 0.14
C ALA A 91 -13.07 12.83 -1.27
N GLY A 92 -12.30 12.33 -2.23
CA GLY A 92 -12.77 12.20 -3.61
C GLY A 92 -12.10 11.07 -4.39
N ARG A 93 -12.65 10.80 -5.56
CA ARG A 93 -12.19 9.76 -6.49
C ARG A 93 -11.07 10.30 -7.36
N VAL A 94 -10.07 9.46 -7.59
CA VAL A 94 -9.03 9.73 -8.59
C VAL A 94 -9.62 9.62 -9.99
N GLU A 95 -9.33 10.59 -10.84
CA GLU A 95 -9.83 10.70 -12.21
C GLU A 95 -8.94 9.97 -13.22
N VAL A 96 -9.49 9.77 -14.43
CA VAL A 96 -8.83 9.07 -15.53
C VAL A 96 -7.76 9.93 -16.19
N GLY A 97 -6.60 9.37 -16.45
CA GLY A 97 -5.51 10.05 -17.17
C GLY A 97 -4.69 11.01 -16.31
N GLU A 98 -4.95 10.96 -15.01
CA GLU A 98 -4.22 11.71 -14.01
C GLU A 98 -3.31 10.78 -13.24
N SER A 99 -2.08 11.17 -13.05
CA SER A 99 -1.33 10.68 -11.91
C SER A 99 -2.12 11.05 -10.67
N LEU A 100 -1.94 10.33 -9.56
CA LEU A 100 -2.47 10.80 -8.28
C LEU A 100 -2.07 12.25 -7.97
N GLY A 101 -1.20 12.89 -8.74
CA GLY A 101 -0.78 14.30 -8.70
C GLY A 101 -1.35 15.22 -9.77
N GLU A 102 -1.89 14.70 -10.87
CA GLU A 102 -2.46 15.49 -11.97
C GLU A 102 -3.98 15.67 -11.88
N ALA A 103 -4.68 14.69 -11.28
CA ALA A 103 -6.07 14.82 -10.83
C ALA A 103 -6.29 16.12 -10.06
N LEU A 104 -5.29 16.48 -9.35
CA LEU A 104 -5.12 17.65 -8.53
C LEU A 104 -5.15 18.98 -9.25
N ARG A 105 -4.44 19.08 -10.35
CA ARG A 105 -4.31 20.36 -11.05
C ARG A 105 -5.54 20.70 -11.89
N ARG A 106 -6.26 19.67 -12.36
CA ARG A 106 -7.42 19.86 -13.22
C ARG A 106 -8.53 20.57 -12.49
N GLU A 107 -8.85 20.15 -11.31
CA GLU A 107 -9.95 20.67 -10.51
C GLU A 107 -9.66 22.10 -9.99
N VAL A 108 -8.40 22.46 -9.72
CA VAL A 108 -8.01 23.87 -9.45
C VAL A 108 -8.30 24.78 -10.64
N ARG A 109 -8.15 24.27 -11.89
CA ARG A 109 -8.42 25.08 -13.09
C ARG A 109 -9.90 25.31 -13.37
N GLN A 110 -10.78 24.43 -12.96
CA GLN A 110 -12.21 24.50 -13.32
C GLN A 110 -13.02 25.46 -12.43
N HIS A 111 -12.58 25.75 -11.24
CA HIS A 111 -13.36 26.55 -10.27
C HIS A 111 -12.85 27.97 -9.99
N THR A 112 -11.72 28.38 -10.58
CA THR A 112 -11.36 29.80 -10.62
C THR A 112 -11.85 30.39 -11.93
N HIS A 113 -13.07 30.91 -11.98
CA HIS A 113 -13.56 31.70 -13.11
C HIS A 113 -12.71 32.95 -13.29
N THR A 114 -11.67 32.84 -14.06
CA THR A 114 -11.15 33.87 -14.95
C THR A 114 -10.37 33.16 -16.07
N ARG A 115 -10.93 33.24 -17.28
CA ARG A 115 -10.24 32.87 -18.52
C ARG A 115 -8.92 33.63 -18.59
N ALA A 116 -7.82 32.95 -18.42
CA ALA A 116 -6.53 33.40 -18.91
C ALA A 116 -5.89 32.25 -19.68
N HIS A 117 -5.70 32.47 -20.98
CA HIS A 117 -4.90 31.62 -21.83
C HIS A 117 -3.48 31.51 -21.23
N ALA A 118 -3.03 30.32 -20.91
CA ALA A 118 -1.65 30.10 -20.51
C ALA A 118 -1.07 28.88 -21.21
N HIS A 119 0.02 29.15 -21.89
CA HIS A 119 0.90 28.21 -22.57
C HIS A 119 1.59 27.27 -21.60
N THR A 120 1.70 26.02 -22.07
CA THR A 120 2.64 24.93 -21.70
C THR A 120 3.86 25.31 -20.87
N HIS A 121 4.02 24.60 -19.73
CA HIS A 121 5.32 24.07 -19.30
C HIS A 121 5.14 22.82 -18.42
N THR A 122 5.68 21.73 -18.88
CA THR A 122 5.83 20.44 -18.22
C THR A 122 6.64 20.57 -16.92
N ARG A 123 6.04 20.20 -15.79
CA ARG A 123 6.77 19.85 -14.57
C ARG A 123 6.09 18.65 -13.90
N THR A 124 6.89 17.67 -13.59
CA THR A 124 6.56 16.43 -12.88
C THR A 124 6.11 16.74 -11.47
N HIS A 125 4.87 16.35 -11.11
CA HIS A 125 4.34 16.47 -9.75
C HIS A 125 3.75 15.14 -9.27
N THR A 126 3.85 14.91 -7.97
CA THR A 126 3.60 13.66 -7.29
C THR A 126 2.16 13.54 -6.75
N CYS A 127 1.75 12.32 -6.42
CA CYS A 127 0.52 11.88 -5.76
C CYS A 127 0.04 12.73 -4.55
N VAL A 128 0.97 13.42 -3.94
CA VAL A 128 0.81 14.30 -2.79
C VAL A 128 -0.15 15.46 -3.06
N GLU A 129 -0.21 15.92 -4.28
CA GLU A 129 -1.01 17.08 -4.66
C GLU A 129 -2.51 16.77 -4.73
N ALA A 130 -2.96 15.51 -4.95
CA ALA A 130 -4.38 15.14 -5.06
C ALA A 130 -5.20 15.39 -3.78
N VAL A 131 -4.64 15.13 -2.61
CA VAL A 131 -5.31 15.46 -1.33
C VAL A 131 -5.47 16.96 -1.17
N CYS A 132 -4.48 17.74 -1.59
CA CYS A 132 -4.50 19.19 -1.46
C CYS A 132 -5.64 19.85 -2.22
N LEU A 133 -6.05 19.31 -3.36
CA LEU A 133 -7.13 19.92 -4.15
C LEU A 133 -8.52 19.57 -3.67
N GLN A 134 -8.74 18.34 -3.29
CA GLN A 134 -10.03 17.99 -2.73
C GLN A 134 -10.33 18.84 -1.50
N VAL A 135 -9.31 19.12 -0.69
CA VAL A 135 -9.47 20.06 0.42
C VAL A 135 -9.77 21.47 -0.08
N LYS A 136 -9.19 21.92 -1.19
CA LYS A 136 -9.47 23.25 -1.74
C LYS A 136 -10.87 23.36 -2.35
N GLU A 137 -11.33 22.36 -3.07
CA GLU A 137 -12.66 22.34 -3.70
C GLU A 137 -13.78 22.16 -2.70
N GLU A 138 -13.63 21.21 -1.81
CA GLU A 138 -14.65 20.86 -0.83
C GLU A 138 -14.62 21.82 0.37
N ALA A 139 -13.45 22.27 0.80
CA ALA A 139 -13.26 23.06 2.01
C ALA A 139 -12.76 24.49 1.78
N GLY A 140 -12.26 24.82 0.60
CA GLY A 140 -11.73 26.14 0.25
C GLY A 140 -10.27 26.38 0.65
N PHE A 141 -9.58 25.39 1.21
CA PHE A 141 -8.19 25.49 1.65
C PHE A 141 -7.20 24.88 0.65
N ASP A 142 -6.04 25.52 0.52
CA ASP A 142 -4.84 24.87 0.00
C ASP A 142 -4.22 24.03 1.10
N CYS A 143 -3.75 22.83 0.76
CA CYS A 143 -3.12 21.94 1.73
C CYS A 143 -1.92 21.20 1.14
N GLU A 144 -1.10 20.66 2.04
CA GLU A 144 0.04 19.82 1.72
C GLU A 144 -0.05 18.52 2.50
N PRO A 145 0.00 17.34 1.86
CA PRO A 145 0.06 16.08 2.58
C PRO A 145 1.40 15.93 3.31
N ILE A 146 1.29 15.42 4.52
CA ILE A 146 2.43 15.11 5.39
C ILE A 146 2.84 13.67 5.19
N THR A 147 1.86 12.75 5.28
CA THR A 147 2.08 11.30 5.13
C THR A 147 0.77 10.57 4.85
N LEU A 148 0.85 9.35 4.34
CA LEU A 148 -0.24 8.37 4.46
C LEU A 148 -0.37 7.92 5.92
N LEU A 149 -1.59 7.87 6.44
CA LEU A 149 -1.90 7.34 7.76
C LEU A 149 -2.23 5.86 7.72
N LEU A 150 -3.00 5.46 6.72
CA LEU A 150 -3.36 4.08 6.46
C LEU A 150 -3.97 3.94 5.05
N ILE A 151 -4.00 2.70 4.59
CA ILE A 151 -4.64 2.31 3.33
C ILE A 151 -5.78 1.34 3.69
N GLN A 152 -6.96 1.55 3.10
CA GLN A 152 -8.10 0.64 3.23
C GLN A 152 -8.46 0.08 1.86
N GLU A 153 -8.84 -1.21 1.81
CA GLU A 153 -9.21 -1.84 0.55
C GLU A 153 -10.41 -2.80 0.71
N GLN A 154 -11.14 -2.99 -0.38
CA GLN A 154 -12.12 -4.06 -0.59
C GLN A 154 -11.72 -4.83 -1.85
N GLY A 155 -10.58 -5.51 -1.78
CA GLY A 155 -9.89 -6.06 -2.94
C GLY A 155 -9.33 -4.99 -3.88
N PRO A 156 -8.75 -5.41 -5.01
CA PRO A 156 -8.10 -4.49 -5.95
C PRO A 156 -9.05 -3.51 -6.63
N GLN A 157 -10.36 -3.69 -6.50
CA GLN A 157 -11.37 -2.86 -7.16
C GLN A 157 -11.64 -1.55 -6.45
N TRP A 158 -11.43 -1.49 -5.15
CA TRP A 158 -11.69 -0.30 -4.35
C TRP A 158 -10.58 -0.12 -3.30
N ILE A 159 -9.83 0.99 -3.40
CA ILE A 159 -8.73 1.29 -2.51
C ILE A 159 -8.84 2.76 -2.09
N ARG A 160 -8.79 3.01 -0.78
CA ARG A 160 -8.81 4.34 -0.18
C ARG A 160 -7.47 4.64 0.50
N PHE A 161 -6.87 5.75 0.10
CA PHE A 161 -5.63 6.29 0.63
C PHE A 161 -5.94 7.43 1.60
N ILE A 162 -5.64 7.25 2.87
CA ILE A 162 -5.92 8.23 3.92
C ILE A 162 -4.64 8.98 4.25
N PHE A 163 -4.66 10.28 4.05
CA PHE A 163 -3.51 11.17 4.28
C PHE A 163 -3.72 12.03 5.53
N LEU A 164 -2.67 12.21 6.30
CA LEU A 164 -2.51 13.37 7.15
C LEU A 164 -2.02 14.54 6.29
N ALA A 165 -2.67 15.69 6.39
CA ALA A 165 -2.28 16.89 5.65
C ALA A 165 -2.36 18.14 6.54
N ARG A 166 -1.73 19.23 6.08
CA ARG A 166 -1.80 20.54 6.73
C ARG A 166 -2.31 21.60 5.76
N VAL A 167 -3.02 22.61 6.28
CA VAL A 167 -3.40 23.78 5.50
C VAL A 167 -2.16 24.63 5.20
N THR A 168 -2.04 25.10 3.96
CA THR A 168 -0.97 26.01 3.50
C THR A 168 -1.48 27.36 3.03
N GLY A 169 -2.80 27.52 2.84
CA GLY A 169 -3.43 28.75 2.38
C GLY A 169 -4.92 28.60 2.11
N GLY A 170 -5.54 29.61 1.53
CA GLY A 170 -6.96 29.63 1.18
C GLY A 170 -7.84 30.13 2.33
N ASN A 171 -9.16 30.05 2.11
CA ASN A 171 -10.18 30.43 3.09
C ASN A 171 -11.25 29.33 3.14
N ILE A 172 -11.84 29.15 4.31
CA ILE A 172 -12.88 28.15 4.51
C ILE A 172 -14.09 28.39 3.56
N LYS A 173 -14.56 27.31 2.92
CA LYS A 173 -15.72 27.36 2.04
C LYS A 173 -16.98 27.63 2.84
N SER A 174 -17.74 28.64 2.44
CA SER A 174 -18.99 29.04 3.07
C SER A 174 -20.20 28.73 2.18
N LEU A 175 -21.41 28.71 2.75
CA LEU A 175 -22.66 28.42 2.01
C LEU A 175 -22.85 29.21 0.71
N PRO A 176 -22.50 30.52 0.61
CA PRO A 176 -22.59 31.24 -0.66
C PRO A 176 -21.69 30.68 -1.78
N ALA A 177 -20.66 29.91 -1.42
CA ALA A 177 -19.77 29.23 -2.36
C ALA A 177 -20.15 27.76 -2.60
N ALA A 178 -21.35 27.32 -2.16
CA ALA A 178 -21.83 25.96 -2.37
C ALA A 178 -21.90 25.58 -3.85
N ASP A 179 -21.54 24.34 -4.16
CA ASP A 179 -21.60 23.77 -5.50
C ASP A 179 -22.26 22.36 -5.48
N GLN A 180 -22.08 21.58 -6.54
CA GLN A 180 -22.66 20.23 -6.64
C GLN A 180 -21.90 19.17 -5.79
N GLU A 181 -20.68 19.47 -5.36
CA GLU A 181 -19.85 18.55 -4.59
C GLU A 181 -20.03 18.77 -3.09
N SER A 182 -19.97 20.04 -2.63
CA SER A 182 -20.05 20.38 -1.22
C SER A 182 -20.81 21.68 -0.96
N LEU A 183 -21.52 21.76 0.16
CA LEU A 183 -22.26 22.96 0.61
C LEU A 183 -21.35 23.93 1.33
N GLN A 184 -20.56 23.47 2.26
CA GLN A 184 -19.64 24.26 3.09
C GLN A 184 -18.62 23.36 3.79
N ALA A 185 -17.61 23.99 4.39
CA ALA A 185 -16.67 23.35 5.28
C ALA A 185 -16.72 23.97 6.68
N SER A 186 -16.25 23.25 7.69
CA SER A 186 -16.15 23.73 9.07
C SER A 186 -15.07 22.98 9.84
N TRP A 187 -14.51 23.63 10.84
CA TRP A 187 -13.68 22.99 11.85
C TRP A 187 -14.57 22.37 12.92
N TRP A 188 -14.40 21.08 13.20
CA TRP A 188 -15.16 20.32 14.17
C TRP A 188 -14.30 19.97 15.39
N ASP A 189 -14.81 20.35 16.56
CA ASP A 189 -14.18 20.09 17.86
C ASP A 189 -14.24 18.63 18.34
N ARG A 190 -14.91 17.75 17.58
CA ARG A 190 -15.16 16.34 17.86
C ARG A 190 -16.07 16.08 19.08
N GLN A 191 -16.56 17.12 19.74
CA GLN A 191 -17.44 17.02 20.90
C GLN A 191 -18.87 17.45 20.55
N SER A 192 -19.02 18.48 19.75
CA SER A 192 -20.32 18.97 19.29
C SER A 192 -21.00 17.92 18.39
N VAL A 193 -22.34 17.82 18.51
CA VAL A 193 -23.12 16.88 17.70
C VAL A 193 -23.12 17.34 16.25
N LEU A 194 -22.58 16.49 15.38
CA LEU A 194 -22.52 16.70 13.94
C LEU A 194 -23.16 15.50 13.22
N PRO A 195 -24.09 15.72 12.27
CA PRO A 195 -24.69 14.61 11.50
C PRO A 195 -23.65 14.04 10.52
N LEU A 196 -22.96 12.99 10.93
CA LEU A 196 -21.92 12.35 10.13
C LEU A 196 -22.51 11.46 9.05
N ARG A 197 -21.96 11.50 7.83
CA ARG A 197 -22.27 10.59 6.74
C ARG A 197 -21.91 9.14 7.09
N GLY A 198 -20.83 8.92 7.82
CA GLY A 198 -20.37 7.62 8.28
C GLY A 198 -19.52 7.75 9.54
N ARG A 199 -19.63 6.78 10.44
CA ARG A 199 -18.82 6.75 11.67
C ARG A 199 -17.42 6.18 11.48
N ASP A 200 -17.12 5.65 10.30
CA ASP A 200 -15.80 5.14 9.93
C ASP A 200 -14.72 6.22 10.04
N ILE A 201 -15.08 7.50 9.77
CA ILE A 201 -14.16 8.62 9.86
C ILE A 201 -13.61 8.86 11.28
N LEU A 202 -14.34 8.46 12.33
CA LEU A 202 -13.87 8.65 13.71
C LEU A 202 -12.53 7.92 13.94
N ARG A 203 -12.42 6.68 13.43
CA ARG A 203 -11.17 5.91 13.49
C ARG A 203 -10.05 6.57 12.67
N LEU A 204 -10.39 7.19 11.54
CA LEU A 204 -9.40 7.89 10.71
C LEU A 204 -8.88 9.14 11.41
N ILE A 205 -9.77 9.90 12.05
CA ILE A 205 -9.43 11.08 12.85
C ILE A 205 -8.54 10.69 14.04
N ASP A 206 -8.92 9.65 14.79
CA ASP A 206 -8.12 9.13 15.91
C ASP A 206 -6.74 8.66 15.47
N CYS A 207 -6.65 8.03 14.29
CA CYS A 207 -5.40 7.63 13.67
C CYS A 207 -4.50 8.85 13.41
N GLY A 208 -5.07 9.93 12.83
CA GLY A 208 -4.34 11.17 12.58
C GLY A 208 -3.84 11.85 13.85
N LEU A 209 -4.67 11.88 14.91
CA LEU A 209 -4.28 12.45 16.21
C LEU A 209 -3.13 11.67 16.84
N LYS A 210 -3.23 10.33 16.86
CA LYS A 210 -2.17 9.46 17.38
C LYS A 210 -0.86 9.69 16.62
N TYR A 211 -0.92 9.72 15.28
CA TYR A 211 0.28 9.94 14.48
C TYR A 211 0.95 11.29 14.75
N ARG A 212 0.16 12.35 14.96
CA ARG A 212 0.72 13.67 15.32
C ARG A 212 1.42 13.67 16.67
N GLN A 213 0.91 12.90 17.64
CA GLN A 213 1.49 12.80 18.99
C GLN A 213 2.72 11.88 19.01
N ASP A 214 2.61 10.72 18.38
CA ASP A 214 3.66 9.69 18.34
C ASP A 214 3.65 8.99 16.97
N PRO A 215 4.46 9.46 16.00
CA PRO A 215 4.56 8.85 14.68
C PRO A 215 5.10 7.43 14.75
N TRP A 216 4.25 6.43 14.55
CA TRP A 216 4.65 5.01 14.64
C TRP A 216 5.30 4.45 13.37
N HIS A 217 5.24 5.18 12.23
CA HIS A 217 5.93 4.81 11.00
C HIS A 217 6.59 6.04 10.36
N PRO A 218 7.62 5.87 9.52
CA PRO A 218 8.23 6.98 8.79
C PRO A 218 7.23 7.69 7.87
N VAL A 219 7.52 8.95 7.55
CA VAL A 219 6.78 9.67 6.51
C VAL A 219 6.78 8.83 5.23
N THR A 220 5.57 8.48 4.76
CA THR A 220 5.36 7.64 3.59
C THR A 220 4.41 8.33 2.63
N LEU A 221 4.93 8.70 1.47
CA LEU A 221 4.17 9.29 0.37
C LEU A 221 4.30 8.40 -0.86
N PRO A 222 3.29 8.38 -1.76
CA PRO A 222 3.37 7.60 -2.97
C PRO A 222 4.54 8.01 -3.86
N VAL A 223 5.24 7.00 -4.40
CA VAL A 223 6.37 7.17 -5.33
C VAL A 223 5.83 7.19 -6.76
N ASP A 224 6.31 8.14 -7.58
CA ASP A 224 5.92 8.30 -8.98
C ASP A 224 6.59 7.24 -9.88
N LEU A 225 6.16 6.00 -9.74
CA LEU A 225 6.57 4.88 -10.58
C LEU A 225 5.35 4.19 -11.19
N SER A 226 5.44 3.85 -12.47
CA SER A 226 4.33 3.24 -13.20
C SER A 226 4.09 1.80 -12.76
N CYS A 227 2.82 1.42 -12.68
CA CYS A 227 2.39 0.05 -12.49
C CYS A 227 1.17 -0.24 -13.36
N ARG A 228 1.11 -1.43 -13.95
CA ARG A 228 -0.01 -1.81 -14.83
C ARG A 228 -1.14 -2.51 -14.07
N HIS A 229 -0.83 -3.20 -13.00
CA HIS A 229 -1.76 -3.99 -12.20
C HIS A 229 -1.79 -3.48 -10.77
N VAL A 230 -2.74 -3.95 -9.98
CA VAL A 230 -2.67 -3.84 -8.53
C VAL A 230 -1.82 -5.01 -8.04
N LEU A 231 -0.65 -4.70 -7.50
CA LEU A 231 0.39 -5.68 -7.14
C LEU A 231 0.83 -5.51 -5.68
N GLN A 232 1.30 -6.61 -5.10
CA GLN A 232 2.21 -6.58 -3.95
C GLN A 232 3.61 -7.03 -4.40
N ARG A 233 4.65 -6.28 -4.01
CA ARG A 233 6.02 -6.77 -3.95
C ARG A 233 6.31 -7.14 -2.50
N LEU A 234 6.75 -8.36 -2.27
CA LEU A 234 6.79 -8.96 -0.95
C LEU A 234 8.23 -8.99 -0.40
N VAL A 235 8.46 -8.32 0.70
CA VAL A 235 9.55 -8.65 1.60
C VAL A 235 8.98 -9.69 2.58
N LEU A 236 8.92 -10.95 2.09
CA LEU A 236 8.37 -12.06 2.86
C LEU A 236 9.49 -12.67 3.71
N VAL A 237 9.33 -12.55 5.02
CA VAL A 237 10.36 -12.93 5.99
C VAL A 237 9.92 -14.10 6.87
N PHE A 238 10.89 -14.93 7.24
CA PHE A 238 10.80 -15.88 8.33
C PHE A 238 11.83 -15.51 9.40
N THR A 239 11.44 -15.58 10.68
CA THR A 239 12.32 -15.27 11.80
C THR A 239 12.29 -16.42 12.80
N ASN A 240 13.46 -16.91 13.21
CA ASN A 240 13.59 -17.95 14.23
C ASN A 240 13.76 -17.38 15.66
N SER A 241 13.90 -18.29 16.66
CA SER A 241 14.13 -17.93 18.05
C SER A 241 15.43 -17.18 18.30
N ASP A 242 16.44 -17.36 17.45
CA ASP A 242 17.77 -16.77 17.58
C ASP A 242 17.86 -15.41 16.86
N GLU A 243 16.72 -14.84 16.47
CA GLU A 243 16.61 -13.56 15.76
C GLU A 243 17.34 -13.54 14.41
N GLN A 244 17.55 -14.70 13.81
CA GLN A 244 17.96 -14.78 12.41
C GLN A 244 16.75 -14.54 11.51
N ILE A 245 16.96 -13.86 10.41
CA ILE A 245 15.93 -13.53 9.42
C ILE A 245 16.31 -14.05 8.06
N TRP A 246 15.35 -14.67 7.38
CA TRP A 246 15.43 -15.04 5.96
C TRP A 246 14.38 -14.30 5.17
N ILE A 247 14.70 -13.98 3.91
CA ILE A 247 13.79 -13.38 2.94
C ILE A 247 13.57 -14.41 1.82
N LEU A 248 12.30 -14.63 1.44
CA LEU A 248 11.96 -15.47 0.29
C LEU A 248 12.19 -14.70 -1.00
N LEU A 249 12.87 -15.30 -1.95
CA LEU A 249 13.25 -14.72 -3.24
C LEU A 249 12.89 -15.65 -4.39
N LEU A 250 12.72 -15.06 -5.58
CA LEU A 250 12.70 -15.75 -6.86
C LEU A 250 14.08 -15.72 -7.53
N LYS A 251 14.43 -16.83 -8.23
CA LYS A 251 15.72 -17.01 -8.90
C LYS A 251 15.77 -16.48 -10.33
N ALA A 252 14.63 -16.45 -11.05
CA ALA A 252 14.56 -16.09 -12.46
C ALA A 252 13.56 -14.94 -12.71
N PRO A 253 13.87 -13.97 -13.57
CA PRO A 253 15.03 -13.85 -14.48
C PRO A 253 16.33 -13.36 -13.82
N GLY A 254 16.42 -13.30 -12.55
CA GLY A 254 17.51 -12.93 -11.66
C GLY A 254 16.98 -12.94 -10.26
N LEU A 255 17.84 -12.92 -9.25
CA LEU A 255 17.43 -12.95 -7.86
C LEU A 255 16.65 -11.67 -7.53
N HIS A 256 15.39 -11.79 -7.13
CA HIS A 256 14.51 -10.65 -6.84
C HIS A 256 13.42 -10.97 -5.82
N LEU A 257 12.82 -9.91 -5.26
CA LEU A 257 11.66 -10.01 -4.36
C LEU A 257 10.40 -10.45 -5.15
N PRO A 258 9.61 -11.41 -4.65
CA PRO A 258 8.40 -11.85 -5.32
C PRO A 258 7.40 -10.72 -5.53
N THR A 259 6.78 -10.69 -6.71
CA THR A 259 5.66 -9.80 -7.03
C THR A 259 4.42 -10.63 -7.34
N ALA A 260 3.30 -10.30 -6.70
CA ALA A 260 2.05 -11.00 -6.94
C ALA A 260 0.91 -10.03 -7.24
N ALA A 261 0.06 -10.41 -8.20
CA ALA A 261 -1.10 -9.62 -8.57
C ALA A 261 -2.26 -9.84 -7.59
N ALA A 262 -2.93 -8.77 -7.22
CA ALA A 262 -4.15 -8.87 -6.43
C ALA A 262 -5.30 -9.44 -7.28
N VAL A 263 -6.04 -10.37 -6.70
CA VAL A 263 -7.15 -11.09 -7.33
C VAL A 263 -8.49 -10.44 -6.93
N LYS A 264 -9.38 -10.26 -7.90
CA LYS A 264 -10.64 -9.51 -7.75
C LYS A 264 -11.50 -9.95 -6.56
N THR A 265 -11.50 -11.22 -6.22
CA THR A 265 -12.39 -11.82 -5.22
C THR A 265 -11.82 -11.88 -3.81
N HIS A 266 -10.60 -11.36 -3.63
CA HIS A 266 -9.86 -11.45 -2.38
C HIS A 266 -9.32 -10.09 -1.96
N ALA A 267 -8.94 -9.97 -0.69
CA ALA A 267 -8.17 -8.86 -0.19
C ALA A 267 -6.86 -8.68 -0.98
N VAL A 268 -6.35 -7.46 -1.08
CA VAL A 268 -5.06 -7.20 -1.73
C VAL A 268 -3.95 -8.02 -1.09
N THR A 269 -4.00 -8.20 0.24
CA THR A 269 -3.04 -8.99 1.02
C THR A 269 -3.03 -10.48 0.69
N TRP A 270 -4.07 -11.02 0.02
CA TRP A 270 -4.11 -12.41 -0.42
C TRP A 270 -2.99 -12.76 -1.42
N ALA A 271 -2.43 -11.77 -2.10
CA ALA A 271 -1.30 -11.96 -3.00
C ALA A 271 -0.10 -12.64 -2.31
N ALA A 272 0.15 -12.36 -1.03
CA ALA A 272 1.19 -13.01 -0.26
C ALA A 272 0.90 -14.52 -0.03
N ASN A 273 -0.37 -14.88 0.21
CA ASN A 273 -0.78 -16.27 0.36
C ASN A 273 -0.52 -17.07 -0.92
N MET A 274 -0.81 -16.49 -2.09
CA MET A 274 -0.54 -17.16 -3.38
C MET A 274 0.95 -17.46 -3.58
N VAL A 275 1.83 -16.54 -3.17
CA VAL A 275 3.29 -16.77 -3.25
C VAL A 275 3.72 -17.91 -2.32
N VAL A 276 3.20 -17.95 -1.09
CA VAL A 276 3.53 -19.01 -0.13
C VAL A 276 3.00 -20.36 -0.61
N GLN A 277 1.75 -20.41 -1.12
CA GLN A 277 1.18 -21.63 -1.72
C GLN A 277 1.99 -22.15 -2.91
N GLU A 278 2.51 -21.26 -3.77
CA GLU A 278 3.34 -21.66 -4.91
C GLU A 278 4.74 -22.11 -4.48
N ALA A 279 5.34 -21.44 -3.51
CA ALA A 279 6.71 -21.70 -3.07
C ALA A 279 6.83 -22.95 -2.20
N MET A 280 5.88 -23.17 -1.29
CA MET A 280 5.92 -24.20 -0.24
C MET A 280 4.49 -24.66 0.14
N PRO A 281 3.81 -25.37 -0.77
CA PRO A 281 2.43 -25.78 -0.58
C PRO A 281 2.20 -26.64 0.68
N SER A 282 3.15 -27.49 1.06
CA SER A 282 3.04 -28.30 2.27
C SER A 282 3.11 -27.44 3.55
N ALA A 283 4.00 -26.45 3.58
CA ALA A 283 4.15 -25.57 4.73
C ALA A 283 3.05 -24.53 4.86
N TYR A 284 2.31 -24.24 3.79
CA TYR A 284 1.25 -23.23 3.76
C TYR A 284 0.15 -23.48 4.80
N HIS A 285 -0.17 -24.75 5.07
CA HIS A 285 -1.23 -25.13 6.02
C HIS A 285 -0.80 -25.01 7.48
N ASP A 286 0.51 -24.97 7.74
CA ASP A 286 1.09 -24.95 9.07
C ASP A 286 1.62 -23.56 9.47
N HIS A 287 1.41 -22.55 8.60
CA HIS A 287 1.94 -21.21 8.79
C HIS A 287 0.92 -20.12 8.45
N ASP A 288 0.86 -19.11 9.29
CA ASP A 288 0.12 -17.88 9.02
C ASP A 288 0.94 -16.93 8.14
N VAL A 289 0.31 -16.39 7.10
CA VAL A 289 0.89 -15.39 6.20
C VAL A 289 0.39 -14.00 6.61
N ASN A 290 1.17 -13.30 7.41
CA ASN A 290 0.75 -12.03 8.01
C ASN A 290 1.36 -10.83 7.27
N THR A 291 0.55 -10.05 6.54
CA THR A 291 0.98 -8.75 6.01
C THR A 291 1.02 -7.74 7.15
N LEU A 292 2.24 -7.30 7.52
CA LEU A 292 2.47 -6.38 8.64
C LEU A 292 2.25 -4.91 8.26
N GLY A 293 2.45 -4.56 6.97
CA GLY A 293 2.25 -3.22 6.47
C GLY A 293 2.99 -2.92 5.17
N VAL A 294 2.96 -1.65 4.77
CA VAL A 294 3.52 -1.14 3.52
C VAL A 294 4.72 -0.27 3.81
N PHE A 295 5.87 -0.56 3.21
CA PHE A 295 7.08 0.28 3.28
C PHE A 295 6.98 1.48 2.36
N SER A 296 6.53 1.23 1.13
CA SER A 296 6.32 2.26 0.12
C SER A 296 5.20 1.88 -0.83
N LEU A 297 4.59 2.88 -1.44
CA LEU A 297 3.51 2.76 -2.40
C LEU A 297 3.95 3.40 -3.72
N GLN A 298 3.74 2.70 -4.84
CA GLN A 298 4.07 3.19 -6.17
C GLN A 298 2.82 3.38 -7.01
N HIS A 299 2.66 4.54 -7.62
CA HIS A 299 1.59 4.83 -8.55
C HIS A 299 1.96 6.01 -9.45
N ASN A 300 1.63 5.92 -10.73
CA ASN A 300 1.85 6.99 -11.69
C ASN A 300 0.54 7.51 -12.31
N GLY A 301 -0.35 6.65 -12.80
CA GLY A 301 -1.68 6.97 -13.32
C GLY A 301 -1.77 7.79 -14.62
N ARG A 302 -0.64 8.24 -15.18
CA ARG A 302 -0.61 9.20 -16.31
C ARG A 302 -1.17 8.67 -17.63
N GLN A 303 -1.10 7.35 -17.85
CA GLN A 303 -1.58 6.71 -19.06
C GLN A 303 -2.73 5.76 -18.73
N HIS A 304 -3.95 6.22 -18.98
CA HIS A 304 -5.16 5.46 -18.71
C HIS A 304 -5.13 4.04 -19.27
N GLY A 305 -5.43 3.06 -18.41
CA GLY A 305 -5.41 1.64 -18.72
C GLY A 305 -4.01 1.02 -18.88
N LYS A 306 -2.94 1.82 -18.75
CA LYS A 306 -1.56 1.35 -18.82
C LYS A 306 -0.79 1.52 -17.52
N THR A 307 -1.03 2.62 -16.81
CA THR A 307 -0.31 2.99 -15.58
C THR A 307 -1.23 3.29 -14.39
N ASP A 308 -2.50 2.85 -14.48
CA ASP A 308 -3.51 3.04 -13.43
C ASP A 308 -3.32 2.07 -12.25
N GLY A 309 -2.35 1.17 -12.34
CA GLY A 309 -2.06 0.20 -11.28
C GLY A 309 -1.34 0.82 -10.09
N VAL A 310 -1.26 0.04 -9.02
CA VAL A 310 -0.59 0.39 -7.77
C VAL A 310 0.29 -0.79 -7.36
N CYS A 311 1.53 -0.53 -6.94
CA CYS A 311 2.38 -1.52 -6.32
C CYS A 311 2.58 -1.19 -4.83
N PHE A 312 2.17 -2.12 -3.97
CA PHE A 312 2.43 -2.08 -2.54
C PHE A 312 3.71 -2.86 -2.23
N ASN A 313 4.75 -2.18 -1.76
CA ASN A 313 5.95 -2.84 -1.25
C ASN A 313 5.71 -3.18 0.22
N THR A 314 5.44 -4.46 0.51
CA THR A 314 4.92 -4.91 1.80
C THR A 314 5.91 -5.75 2.59
N LEU A 315 5.89 -5.60 3.92
CA LEU A 315 6.49 -6.57 4.82
C LEU A 315 5.47 -7.65 5.14
N VAL A 316 5.85 -8.90 4.92
CA VAL A 316 5.02 -10.07 5.22
C VAL A 316 5.82 -11.02 6.11
N ALA A 317 5.24 -11.41 7.25
CA ALA A 317 5.82 -12.41 8.13
C ALA A 317 5.16 -13.76 7.91
N LEU A 318 6.00 -14.77 7.68
CA LEU A 318 5.58 -16.16 7.73
C LEU A 318 5.77 -16.65 9.18
N VAL A 319 4.66 -16.90 9.86
CA VAL A 319 4.65 -17.27 11.27
C VAL A 319 4.08 -18.68 11.40
N PRO A 320 4.77 -19.60 12.06
CA PRO A 320 4.23 -20.92 12.31
C PRO A 320 2.90 -20.83 13.08
N ASP A 321 1.91 -21.64 12.71
CA ASP A 321 0.65 -21.70 13.44
C ASP A 321 0.92 -22.14 14.89
N ARG A 322 0.50 -21.32 15.85
CA ARG A 322 0.72 -21.56 17.30
C ARG A 322 -0.08 -22.75 17.85
N VAL A 323 -0.96 -23.32 17.03
CA VAL A 323 -1.86 -24.40 17.43
C VAL A 323 -1.55 -25.67 16.64
N GLN A 324 -0.38 -26.28 16.85
CA GLN A 324 -0.22 -27.67 16.49
C GLN A 324 -1.06 -28.53 17.45
N ARG A 325 -1.91 -29.38 16.90
CA ARG A 325 -2.59 -30.44 17.64
C ARG A 325 -1.87 -31.75 17.34
N ASN A 326 -1.57 -32.53 18.39
CA ASN A 326 -1.11 -33.89 18.19
C ASN A 326 -2.25 -34.74 17.59
N GLU A 327 -1.94 -35.99 17.23
CA GLU A 327 -2.92 -36.95 16.68
C GLU A 327 -4.14 -37.14 17.61
N ASP A 328 -3.98 -36.87 18.92
CA ASP A 328 -5.02 -36.95 19.93
C ASP A 328 -5.84 -35.64 20.10
N GLY A 329 -5.53 -34.59 19.33
CA GLY A 329 -6.24 -33.32 19.35
C GLY A 329 -5.84 -32.34 20.48
N GLU A 330 -4.81 -32.66 21.26
CA GLU A 330 -4.28 -31.79 22.31
C GLU A 330 -3.37 -30.70 21.75
N LYS A 331 -3.44 -29.49 22.32
CA LYS A 331 -2.58 -28.37 21.97
C LYS A 331 -1.14 -28.66 22.38
N VAL A 332 -0.25 -28.84 21.42
CA VAL A 332 1.19 -28.97 21.67
C VAL A 332 1.85 -27.58 21.64
N ALA A 333 2.73 -27.33 22.61
CA ALA A 333 3.52 -26.10 22.61
C ALA A 333 4.44 -26.09 21.36
N PHE A 334 4.27 -25.04 20.53
CA PHE A 334 5.08 -24.86 19.32
C PHE A 334 6.53 -24.55 19.73
N ILE A 335 7.48 -25.31 19.21
CA ILE A 335 8.91 -24.98 19.24
C ILE A 335 9.23 -24.29 17.91
N PRO A 336 9.65 -22.99 17.92
CA PRO A 336 10.03 -22.33 16.69
C PRO A 336 11.10 -23.13 15.94
N ALA A 337 10.87 -23.40 14.65
CA ALA A 337 11.86 -24.06 13.83
C ALA A 337 13.13 -23.20 13.76
N GLY A 338 14.30 -23.81 13.91
CA GLY A 338 15.59 -23.11 13.81
C GLY A 338 15.90 -22.59 12.39
N GLN A 339 15.18 -23.12 11.39
CA GLN A 339 15.35 -22.83 9.95
C GLN A 339 13.99 -22.53 9.33
N PRO A 340 13.93 -21.73 8.25
CA PRO A 340 12.70 -21.51 7.50
C PRO A 340 12.17 -22.83 6.91
N PRO A 341 10.84 -22.92 6.63
CA PRO A 341 10.26 -24.10 6.01
C PRO A 341 10.92 -24.39 4.65
N PRO A 342 11.04 -25.67 4.24
CA PRO A 342 11.66 -26.04 2.99
C PRO A 342 10.86 -25.48 1.81
N VAL A 343 11.58 -24.91 0.84
CA VAL A 343 11.00 -24.48 -0.44
C VAL A 343 10.84 -25.71 -1.35
N GLU A 344 9.62 -25.97 -1.78
CA GLU A 344 9.30 -27.12 -2.67
C GLU A 344 9.40 -26.74 -4.15
N ASN A 345 9.09 -25.47 -4.48
CA ASN A 345 9.21 -24.97 -5.84
C ASN A 345 10.63 -24.44 -6.10
N PRO A 346 11.41 -25.06 -7.03
CA PRO A 346 12.81 -24.69 -7.27
C PRO A 346 13.01 -23.26 -7.80
N ARG A 347 11.95 -22.57 -8.22
CA ARG A 347 12.01 -21.16 -8.60
C ARG A 347 12.35 -20.23 -7.43
N TYR A 348 12.07 -20.66 -6.20
CA TYR A 348 12.24 -19.86 -4.99
C TYR A 348 13.48 -20.29 -4.20
N VAL A 349 13.92 -19.40 -3.31
CA VAL A 349 15.01 -19.65 -2.37
C VAL A 349 14.89 -18.74 -1.15
N TRP A 350 15.22 -19.26 0.01
CA TRP A 350 15.43 -18.45 1.21
C TRP A 350 16.83 -17.85 1.22
N LEU A 351 16.93 -16.55 1.45
CA LEU A 351 18.17 -15.81 1.65
C LEU A 351 18.26 -15.35 3.10
N GLU A 352 19.25 -15.82 3.83
CA GLU A 352 19.57 -15.29 5.16
C GLU A 352 20.12 -13.87 5.06
N VAL A 353 19.52 -12.94 5.83
CA VAL A 353 19.97 -11.54 5.92
C VAL A 353 21.22 -11.48 6.82
N ARG A 354 22.37 -11.24 6.21
CA ARG A 354 23.65 -11.20 6.93
C ARG A 354 24.06 -9.79 7.35
N LYS A 355 23.56 -8.75 6.66
CA LYS A 355 23.85 -7.35 6.99
C LYS A 355 23.22 -6.98 8.33
N PRO A 356 24.02 -6.68 9.41
CA PRO A 356 23.48 -6.49 10.76
C PRO A 356 22.46 -5.35 10.83
N THR A 357 22.75 -4.22 10.20
CA THR A 357 21.87 -3.03 10.20
C THR A 357 20.52 -3.29 9.53
N LEU A 358 20.46 -4.09 8.46
CA LEU A 358 19.22 -4.48 7.79
C LEU A 358 18.44 -5.47 8.65
N ARG A 359 19.14 -6.46 9.24
CA ARG A 359 18.53 -7.44 10.13
C ARG A 359 17.85 -6.77 11.33
N GLU A 360 18.52 -5.86 12.01
CA GLU A 360 17.98 -5.10 13.15
C GLU A 360 16.72 -4.31 12.76
N LYS A 361 16.77 -3.61 11.62
CA LYS A 361 15.61 -2.86 11.12
C LYS A 361 14.43 -3.77 10.79
N LEU A 362 14.64 -4.90 10.14
CA LEU A 362 13.58 -5.85 9.82
C LEU A 362 13.00 -6.47 11.10
N LEU A 363 13.84 -6.86 12.07
CA LEU A 363 13.39 -7.37 13.37
C LEU A 363 12.55 -6.34 14.14
N GLU A 364 12.97 -5.09 14.16
CA GLU A 364 12.20 -4.00 14.76
C GLU A 364 10.82 -3.90 14.11
N LYS A 365 10.75 -3.88 12.78
CA LYS A 365 9.49 -3.77 12.03
C LYS A 365 8.58 -4.97 12.22
N THR A 366 9.13 -6.18 12.30
CA THR A 366 8.33 -7.39 12.56
C THR A 366 7.77 -7.44 13.98
N LYS A 367 8.49 -6.90 14.97
CA LYS A 367 8.06 -6.88 16.39
C LYS A 367 7.06 -5.75 16.69
N ASN A 368 7.32 -4.55 16.17
CA ASN A 368 6.62 -3.32 16.59
C ASN A 368 5.55 -2.85 15.60
N THR A 369 5.39 -3.52 14.46
CA THR A 369 4.46 -3.11 13.38
C THR A 369 4.54 -1.62 13.02
N SER A 370 5.77 -1.04 13.13
CA SER A 370 6.03 0.37 12.87
C SER A 370 6.09 0.68 11.36
N ILE A 371 5.03 0.32 10.63
CA ILE A 371 4.91 0.37 9.17
C ILE A 371 3.52 0.92 8.82
N LEU A 372 3.37 1.53 7.64
CA LEU A 372 2.09 2.03 7.14
C LEU A 372 1.06 0.89 7.07
N PRO A 373 -0.08 0.99 7.79
CA PRO A 373 -1.08 -0.07 7.81
C PRO A 373 -1.81 -0.23 6.46
N LEU A 374 -2.08 -1.49 6.11
CA LEU A 374 -2.97 -1.88 5.01
C LEU A 374 -4.12 -2.71 5.58
N HIS A 375 -5.33 -2.15 5.58
CA HIS A 375 -6.50 -2.76 6.18
C HIS A 375 -7.49 -3.25 5.10
N SER A 376 -7.80 -4.53 5.11
CA SER A 376 -8.93 -5.07 4.37
C SER A 376 -10.24 -4.78 5.09
N LEU A 377 -11.26 -4.39 4.32
CA LEU A 377 -12.64 -4.16 4.79
C LEU A 377 -13.57 -5.34 4.44
N TYR A 378 -12.99 -6.49 3.99
CA TYR A 378 -13.73 -7.74 3.81
C TYR A 378 -14.13 -8.36 5.12
#